data_d49a353de631442477652e0b000de611
#
_entry.id   d49a353de631442477652e0b000de611
#
_cell.length_a   1.000
_cell.length_b   1.000
_cell.length_c   1.000
_cell.angle_alpha   90.00
_cell.angle_beta   90.00
_cell.angle_gamma   90.00
#
_symmetry.space_group_name_H-M   'P 1'
#
loop_
_entity.id
_entity.type
_entity.pdbx_description
1 polymer ?
#
loop_
_entity_poly.entity_id
_entity_poly.type
_entity_poly.pdbx_seq_one_letter_code
_entity_poly.pdbx_strand_id
1 'polypeptide(L)'
;SDQHVNILSAAVSTSKDQIAIAPGYLQKEWVEGDRRYFNYKMDSKILNFYAFNSGKYEVAKDKWNDVNLEIYYHKDHDYNLDRMVKGMKAALDYCSTNFSPYQHKQLRIIEFPRTAGGFAQSFPNTVPFSEDIGFIAKVDDSEEGGNDYSFFVTVHEVAHQWWAHQVIGADVLGSTMLSESLSVPNDSNQYEKE
;
A
#
# COMPACT_ATOMS: atom_id res chain seq x y z
N SER A 1 -5.66 24.27 -7.80
CA SER A 1 -6.08 23.92 -6.44
C SER A 1 -4.91 23.28 -5.72
N ASP A 2 -4.58 23.76 -4.51
CA ASP A 2 -3.45 23.26 -3.71
C ASP A 2 -3.80 21.92 -3.08
N GLN A 3 -3.84 20.88 -3.90
CA GLN A 3 -4.03 19.49 -3.44
C GLN A 3 -2.75 18.92 -2.79
N HIS A 4 -1.60 19.61 -2.94
CA HIS A 4 -0.34 19.18 -2.38
C HIS A 4 -0.10 19.74 -0.99
N VAL A 5 0.16 18.87 -0.04
CA VAL A 5 0.66 19.28 1.28
C VAL A 5 2.16 19.52 1.21
N ASN A 6 2.64 20.27 2.16
CA ASN A 6 4.06 20.33 2.46
C ASN A 6 4.57 18.98 3.03
N ILE A 7 5.87 18.86 3.22
CA ILE A 7 6.49 17.67 3.83
C ILE A 7 5.82 17.39 5.18
N LEU A 8 5.11 16.27 5.27
CA LEU A 8 4.41 15.87 6.49
C LEU A 8 5.40 15.34 7.52
N SER A 9 5.23 15.75 8.77
CA SER A 9 5.87 15.11 9.93
C SER A 9 4.79 14.82 10.98
N ALA A 10 4.77 13.61 11.49
CA ALA A 10 3.76 13.16 12.45
C ALA A 10 4.40 12.38 13.59
N ALA A 11 4.04 12.73 14.82
CA ALA A 11 4.30 11.92 16.00
C ALA A 11 2.98 11.25 16.42
N VAL A 12 2.97 9.93 16.44
CA VAL A 12 1.80 9.12 16.79
C VAL A 12 2.14 8.17 17.92
N SER A 13 1.16 7.80 18.73
CA SER A 13 1.35 6.82 19.80
C SER A 13 0.17 5.87 19.90
N THR A 14 0.45 4.66 20.35
CA THR A 14 -0.53 3.61 20.55
C THR A 14 -0.23 2.81 21.84
N SER A 15 -0.99 1.78 22.10
CA SER A 15 -0.69 0.82 23.18
C SER A 15 0.68 0.20 22.96
N LYS A 16 1.35 -0.18 24.04
CA LYS A 16 2.73 -0.69 24.01
C LYS A 16 2.93 -1.92 23.12
N ASP A 17 1.89 -2.74 22.97
CA ASP A 17 1.87 -3.98 22.20
C ASP A 17 1.40 -3.80 20.75
N GLN A 18 1.23 -2.55 20.32
CA GLN A 18 0.79 -2.21 18.96
C GLN A 18 1.86 -1.42 18.22
N ILE A 19 1.75 -1.42 16.88
CA ILE A 19 2.50 -0.55 15.97
C ILE A 19 1.54 0.49 15.45
N ALA A 20 1.89 1.78 15.59
CA ALA A 20 1.16 2.86 14.93
C ALA A 20 1.91 3.30 13.68
N ILE A 21 1.18 3.52 12.60
CA ILE A 21 1.71 3.87 11.28
C ILE A 21 1.10 5.20 10.84
N ALA A 22 1.97 6.11 10.41
CA ALA A 22 1.62 7.39 9.85
C ALA A 22 2.33 7.60 8.49
N PRO A 23 1.93 8.59 7.68
CA PRO A 23 2.63 8.91 6.44
C PRO A 23 4.11 9.21 6.67
N GLY A 24 4.96 8.71 5.78
CA GLY A 24 6.39 8.98 5.80
C GLY A 24 7.25 7.83 6.32
N TYR A 25 8.53 8.13 6.45
CA TYR A 25 9.55 7.18 6.89
C TYR A 25 9.70 7.26 8.40
N LEU A 26 9.80 6.10 9.07
CA LEU A 26 10.03 6.03 10.50
C LEU A 26 11.40 6.64 10.84
N GLN A 27 11.39 7.69 11.65
CA GLN A 27 12.59 8.39 12.11
C GLN A 27 13.02 7.91 13.50
N LYS A 28 12.05 7.68 14.38
CA LYS A 28 12.29 7.28 15.76
C LYS A 28 11.10 6.51 16.31
N GLU A 29 11.42 5.55 17.13
CA GLU A 29 10.45 4.78 17.92
C GLU A 29 10.96 4.72 19.38
N TRP A 30 10.02 4.83 20.34
CA TRP A 30 10.34 4.69 21.77
C TRP A 30 9.12 4.28 22.58
N VAL A 31 9.36 3.79 23.76
CA VAL A 31 8.32 3.43 24.74
C VAL A 31 8.43 4.38 25.94
N GLU A 32 7.31 4.90 26.38
CA GLU A 32 7.21 5.71 27.59
C GLU A 32 5.93 5.33 28.34
N GLY A 33 6.10 4.83 29.55
CA GLY A 33 5.00 4.27 30.33
C GLY A 33 4.36 3.06 29.65
N ASP A 34 3.07 3.12 29.43
CA ASP A 34 2.24 2.10 28.77
C ASP A 34 2.00 2.35 27.28
N ARG A 35 2.67 3.35 26.72
CA ARG A 35 2.51 3.75 25.32
C ARG A 35 3.79 3.56 24.53
N ARG A 36 3.61 3.27 23.22
CA ARG A 36 4.65 3.17 22.21
C ARG A 36 4.45 4.31 21.21
N TYR A 37 5.51 5.05 20.96
CA TYR A 37 5.55 6.27 20.16
C TYR A 37 6.33 6.06 18.88
N PHE A 38 5.89 6.71 17.82
CA PHE A 38 6.51 6.66 16.49
C PHE A 38 6.57 8.07 15.91
N ASN A 39 7.71 8.45 15.39
CA ASN A 39 7.88 9.70 14.66
C ASN A 39 8.14 9.37 13.20
N TYR A 40 7.26 9.84 12.32
CA TYR A 40 7.35 9.68 10.89
C TYR A 40 7.57 11.02 10.20
N LYS A 41 8.33 11.01 9.09
CA LYS A 41 8.58 12.20 8.27
C LYS A 41 8.67 11.83 6.80
N MET A 42 7.95 12.59 5.96
CA MET A 42 8.14 12.55 4.52
C MET A 42 9.38 13.35 4.10
N ASP A 43 10.07 12.92 3.05
CA ASP A 43 11.18 13.64 2.43
C ASP A 43 10.76 14.40 1.16
N SER A 44 9.51 14.23 0.73
CA SER A 44 8.92 14.88 -0.43
C SER A 44 7.48 15.32 -0.14
N LYS A 45 6.93 16.17 -1.00
CA LYS A 45 5.52 16.58 -0.92
C LYS A 45 4.61 15.42 -1.30
N ILE A 46 3.51 15.27 -0.58
CA ILE A 46 2.45 14.29 -0.86
C ILE A 46 1.10 15.01 -0.91
N LEU A 47 0.09 14.35 -1.50
CA LEU A 47 -1.29 14.79 -1.42
C LEU A 47 -1.77 14.86 0.03
N ASN A 48 -2.69 15.77 0.33
CA ASN A 48 -3.41 15.81 1.60
C ASN A 48 -4.45 14.68 1.67
N PHE A 49 -3.98 13.48 1.41
CA PHE A 49 -4.77 12.26 1.37
C PHE A 49 -3.93 11.14 1.97
N TYR A 50 -4.24 10.76 3.19
CA TYR A 50 -3.48 9.76 3.94
C TYR A 50 -4.30 9.19 5.10
N ALA A 51 -3.86 8.06 5.64
CA ALA A 51 -4.47 7.39 6.78
C ALA A 51 -3.47 7.18 7.92
N PHE A 52 -4.00 6.99 9.12
CA PHE A 52 -3.29 6.51 10.30
C PHE A 52 -3.83 5.13 10.67
N ASN A 53 -2.93 4.19 10.90
CA ASN A 53 -3.28 2.83 11.26
C ASN A 53 -2.61 2.44 12.58
N SER A 54 -3.25 1.57 13.35
CA SER A 54 -2.66 0.99 14.55
C SER A 54 -3.20 -0.41 14.77
N GLY A 55 -2.32 -1.34 15.09
CA GLY A 55 -2.69 -2.73 15.36
C GLY A 55 -1.54 -3.54 15.94
N LYS A 56 -1.87 -4.77 16.36
CA LYS A 56 -0.88 -5.77 16.79
C LYS A 56 -0.33 -6.48 15.57
N TYR A 57 0.47 -5.76 14.80
CA TYR A 57 1.02 -6.25 13.54
C TYR A 57 2.29 -7.07 13.73
N GLU A 58 2.40 -8.12 12.93
CA GLU A 58 3.67 -8.66 12.44
C GLU A 58 4.05 -7.95 11.14
N VAL A 59 5.32 -8.00 10.75
CA VAL A 59 5.81 -7.25 9.59
C VAL A 59 6.64 -8.18 8.71
N ALA A 60 6.12 -8.47 7.52
CA ALA A 60 6.91 -9.09 6.46
C ALA A 60 7.67 -8.00 5.71
N LYS A 61 8.95 -8.25 5.41
CA LYS A 61 9.85 -7.30 4.76
C LYS A 61 10.48 -7.93 3.53
N ASP A 62 10.55 -7.14 2.47
CA ASP A 62 11.23 -7.49 1.23
C ASP A 62 11.81 -6.21 0.60
N LYS A 63 12.41 -6.34 -0.57
CA LYS A 63 12.97 -5.23 -1.34
C LYS A 63 12.64 -5.36 -2.82
N TRP A 64 12.47 -4.22 -3.46
CA TRP A 64 12.52 -4.05 -4.89
C TRP A 64 13.49 -2.92 -5.21
N ASN A 65 14.61 -3.23 -5.84
CA ASN A 65 15.73 -2.29 -6.01
C ASN A 65 16.08 -1.59 -4.69
N ASP A 66 16.01 -0.25 -4.64
CA ASP A 66 16.25 0.54 -3.44
C ASP A 66 14.98 0.85 -2.62
N VAL A 67 13.83 0.26 -3.00
CA VAL A 67 12.55 0.44 -2.33
C VAL A 67 12.34 -0.66 -1.29
N ASN A 68 12.10 -0.28 -0.04
CA ASN A 68 11.71 -1.22 1.01
C ASN A 68 10.23 -1.57 0.86
N LEU A 69 9.92 -2.85 0.82
CA LEU A 69 8.57 -3.39 0.82
C LEU A 69 8.23 -3.90 2.21
N GLU A 70 7.10 -3.48 2.76
CA GLU A 70 6.66 -3.89 4.09
C GLU A 70 5.18 -4.25 4.05
N ILE A 71 4.80 -5.38 4.62
CA ILE A 71 3.42 -5.79 4.81
C ILE A 71 3.18 -5.96 6.31
N TYR A 72 2.29 -5.14 6.84
CA TYR A 72 1.84 -5.17 8.23
C TYR A 72 0.57 -6.00 8.31
N TYR A 73 0.61 -7.12 9.00
CA TYR A 73 -0.47 -8.09 9.01
C TYR A 73 -0.73 -8.65 10.41
N HIS A 74 -1.92 -9.13 10.67
CA HIS A 74 -2.23 -9.82 11.91
C HIS A 74 -1.61 -11.22 11.91
N LYS A 75 -1.09 -11.61 13.06
CA LYS A 75 -0.61 -12.98 13.27
C LYS A 75 -1.67 -13.97 12.78
N ASP A 76 -1.24 -15.03 12.14
CA ASP A 76 -2.09 -16.05 11.52
C ASP A 76 -2.82 -15.63 10.22
N HIS A 77 -2.57 -14.43 9.66
CA HIS A 77 -3.09 -13.96 8.36
C HIS A 77 -2.00 -13.90 7.27
N ASP A 78 -1.11 -14.88 7.27
CA ASP A 78 0.06 -14.94 6.38
C ASP A 78 -0.19 -15.65 5.04
N TYR A 79 -1.44 -16.07 4.77
CA TYR A 79 -1.79 -16.93 3.63
C TYR A 79 -1.37 -16.40 2.26
N ASN A 80 -1.47 -15.09 2.04
CA ASN A 80 -1.30 -14.45 0.74
C ASN A 80 -0.14 -13.45 0.68
N LEU A 81 0.76 -13.43 1.67
CA LEU A 81 1.86 -12.47 1.72
C LEU A 81 2.77 -12.55 0.48
N ASP A 82 3.11 -13.77 0.05
CA ASP A 82 3.95 -13.97 -1.14
C ASP A 82 3.28 -13.44 -2.42
N ARG A 83 1.95 -13.61 -2.54
CA ARG A 83 1.15 -13.09 -3.66
C ARG A 83 1.14 -11.56 -3.67
N MET A 84 0.98 -10.95 -2.49
CA MET A 84 1.03 -9.50 -2.33
C MET A 84 2.42 -8.95 -2.66
N VAL A 85 3.50 -9.58 -2.17
CA VAL A 85 4.87 -9.19 -2.52
C VAL A 85 5.12 -9.31 -4.01
N LYS A 86 4.66 -10.39 -4.64
CA LYS A 86 4.75 -10.58 -6.11
C LYS A 86 3.99 -9.45 -6.83
N GLY A 87 2.78 -9.12 -6.40
CA GLY A 87 1.98 -8.03 -6.95
C GLY A 87 2.65 -6.66 -6.79
N MET A 88 3.21 -6.35 -5.62
CA MET A 88 3.97 -5.12 -5.39
C MET A 88 5.13 -5.00 -6.38
N LYS A 89 5.94 -6.04 -6.51
CA LYS A 89 7.11 -6.05 -7.42
C LYS A 89 6.69 -5.93 -8.88
N ALA A 90 5.70 -6.69 -9.32
CA ALA A 90 5.19 -6.66 -10.69
C ALA A 90 4.69 -5.26 -11.09
N ALA A 91 3.90 -4.62 -10.22
CA ALA A 91 3.41 -3.27 -10.48
C ALA A 91 4.55 -2.23 -10.49
N LEU A 92 5.50 -2.32 -9.55
CA LEU A 92 6.66 -1.44 -9.49
C LEU A 92 7.54 -1.58 -10.75
N ASP A 93 7.80 -2.81 -11.21
CA ASP A 93 8.56 -3.09 -12.44
C ASP A 93 7.85 -2.52 -13.67
N TYR A 94 6.58 -2.87 -13.84
CA TYR A 94 5.80 -2.44 -15.01
C TYR A 94 5.66 -0.92 -15.07
N CYS A 95 5.21 -0.29 -13.99
CA CYS A 95 4.95 1.14 -13.98
C CYS A 95 6.25 1.96 -14.05
N SER A 96 7.32 1.51 -13.38
CA SER A 96 8.61 2.22 -13.45
C SER A 96 9.26 2.11 -14.84
N THR A 97 9.08 0.99 -15.54
CA THR A 97 9.63 0.79 -16.88
C THR A 97 8.85 1.56 -17.94
N ASN A 98 7.51 1.57 -17.85
CA ASN A 98 6.67 2.08 -18.93
C ASN A 98 6.27 3.55 -18.77
N PHE A 99 6.33 4.11 -17.54
CA PHE A 99 5.84 5.47 -17.27
C PHE A 99 6.90 6.36 -16.63
N SER A 100 7.23 6.15 -15.35
CA SER A 100 8.20 6.98 -14.62
C SER A 100 8.73 6.24 -13.39
N PRO A 101 9.92 6.60 -12.88
CA PRO A 101 10.43 6.00 -11.65
C PRO A 101 9.46 6.14 -10.48
N TYR A 102 9.43 5.12 -9.61
CA TYR A 102 8.70 5.19 -8.35
C TYR A 102 9.28 6.31 -7.47
N GLN A 103 8.42 7.13 -6.89
CA GLN A 103 8.83 8.39 -6.23
C GLN A 103 9.23 8.23 -4.77
N HIS A 104 9.03 7.06 -4.17
CA HIS A 104 9.31 6.83 -2.74
C HIS A 104 10.34 5.72 -2.52
N LYS A 105 10.92 5.67 -1.31
CA LYS A 105 11.90 4.65 -0.89
C LYS A 105 11.28 3.50 -0.10
N GLN A 106 9.96 3.52 0.05
CA GLN A 106 9.19 2.45 0.69
C GLN A 106 7.84 2.30 0.01
N LEU A 107 7.27 1.09 0.12
CA LEU A 107 5.88 0.80 -0.19
C LEU A 107 5.36 -0.14 0.90
N ARG A 108 4.24 0.22 1.53
CA ARG A 108 3.66 -0.53 2.64
C ARG A 108 2.24 -0.98 2.31
N ILE A 109 1.92 -2.22 2.65
CA ILE A 109 0.55 -2.70 2.76
C ILE A 109 0.22 -2.87 4.24
N ILE A 110 -0.97 -2.45 4.66
CA ILE A 110 -1.38 -2.50 6.06
C ILE A 110 -2.75 -3.14 6.15
N GLU A 111 -2.82 -4.28 6.82
CA GLU A 111 -4.08 -4.98 7.07
C GLU A 111 -5.01 -4.17 7.97
N PHE A 112 -6.29 -4.14 7.61
CA PHE A 112 -7.35 -3.68 8.51
C PHE A 112 -8.52 -4.67 8.55
N PRO A 113 -9.30 -4.70 9.66
CA PRO A 113 -10.39 -5.65 9.81
C PRO A 113 -11.51 -5.44 8.80
N ARG A 114 -12.08 -6.53 8.28
CA ARG A 114 -13.25 -6.53 7.36
C ARG A 114 -14.49 -5.83 7.90
N THR A 115 -14.58 -5.66 9.22
CA THR A 115 -15.67 -4.89 9.84
C THR A 115 -15.66 -3.42 9.45
N ALA A 116 -14.53 -2.90 8.93
CA ALA A 116 -14.42 -1.55 8.36
C ALA A 116 -14.79 -1.49 6.87
N GLY A 117 -14.99 -2.65 6.23
CA GLY A 117 -15.34 -2.78 4.82
C GLY A 117 -14.37 -3.70 4.05
N GLY A 118 -14.82 -4.25 2.92
CA GLY A 118 -14.04 -5.10 2.03
C GLY A 118 -13.45 -4.27 0.88
N PHE A 119 -12.39 -3.50 1.12
CA PHE A 119 -11.74 -2.65 0.11
C PHE A 119 -10.24 -2.52 0.39
N ALA A 120 -9.51 -1.99 -0.56
CA ALA A 120 -8.18 -1.43 -0.37
C ALA A 120 -8.18 0.03 -0.82
N GLN A 121 -7.20 0.81 -0.38
CA GLN A 121 -7.09 2.21 -0.74
C GLN A 121 -5.63 2.62 -0.83
N SER A 122 -5.23 3.18 -1.96
CA SER A 122 -3.89 3.70 -2.14
C SER A 122 -3.73 5.10 -1.54
N PHE A 123 -2.76 5.25 -0.65
CA PHE A 123 -2.23 6.52 -0.17
C PHE A 123 -0.76 6.63 -0.58
N PRO A 124 -0.13 7.82 -0.56
CA PRO A 124 1.29 7.92 -0.90
C PRO A 124 2.15 6.92 -0.11
N ASN A 125 2.79 5.99 -0.82
CA ASN A 125 3.62 4.88 -0.33
C ASN A 125 2.98 3.93 0.70
N THR A 126 1.67 3.95 0.87
CA THR A 126 0.97 3.14 1.88
C THR A 126 -0.41 2.72 1.40
N VAL A 127 -0.71 1.44 1.49
CA VAL A 127 -1.97 0.84 1.06
C VAL A 127 -2.63 0.11 2.22
N PRO A 128 -3.57 0.71 2.95
CA PRO A 128 -4.49 -0.05 3.80
C PRO A 128 -5.32 -1.03 2.96
N PHE A 129 -5.42 -2.26 3.44
CA PHE A 129 -5.97 -3.39 2.70
C PHE A 129 -6.83 -4.25 3.63
N SER A 130 -8.08 -4.49 3.26
CA SER A 130 -8.99 -5.30 4.08
C SER A 130 -8.53 -6.76 4.16
N GLU A 131 -8.64 -7.34 5.35
CA GLU A 131 -8.24 -8.73 5.61
C GLU A 131 -8.94 -9.73 4.68
N ASP A 132 -10.22 -9.52 4.35
CA ASP A 132 -11.05 -10.48 3.63
C ASP A 132 -10.77 -10.55 2.13
N ILE A 133 -10.36 -9.45 1.51
CA ILE A 133 -10.04 -9.43 0.08
C ILE A 133 -8.56 -9.71 -0.22
N GLY A 134 -7.70 -9.60 0.78
CA GLY A 134 -6.26 -9.79 0.64
C GLY A 134 -5.72 -10.95 1.47
N PHE A 135 -5.65 -10.75 2.75
CA PHE A 135 -4.85 -11.58 3.66
C PHE A 135 -5.43 -12.99 3.86
N ILE A 136 -6.75 -13.09 4.08
CA ILE A 136 -7.46 -14.36 4.32
C ILE A 136 -8.33 -14.81 3.14
N ALA A 137 -8.25 -14.10 2.00
CA ALA A 137 -8.92 -14.50 0.78
C ALA A 137 -8.45 -15.90 0.34
N LYS A 138 -9.39 -16.76 -0.03
CA LYS A 138 -9.07 -18.07 -0.60
C LYS A 138 -8.77 -17.90 -2.07
N VAL A 139 -7.59 -18.34 -2.47
CA VAL A 139 -7.19 -18.40 -3.88
C VAL A 139 -7.10 -19.87 -4.28
N ASP A 140 -7.80 -20.24 -5.34
CA ASP A 140 -7.75 -21.59 -5.89
C ASP A 140 -6.70 -21.66 -7.02
N ASP A 141 -5.54 -22.21 -6.69
CA ASP A 141 -4.43 -22.37 -7.64
C ASP A 141 -4.66 -23.52 -8.65
N SER A 142 -5.74 -24.31 -8.49
CA SER A 142 -6.06 -25.43 -9.37
C SER A 142 -6.85 -25.03 -10.62
N GLU A 143 -7.46 -23.85 -10.61
CA GLU A 143 -8.19 -23.30 -11.76
C GLU A 143 -7.27 -22.44 -12.64
N GLU A 144 -7.03 -22.90 -13.87
CA GLU A 144 -6.34 -22.12 -14.89
C GLU A 144 -7.17 -20.83 -15.18
N GLY A 145 -6.67 -19.68 -14.76
CA GLY A 145 -7.39 -18.39 -14.84
C GLY A 145 -8.21 -18.05 -13.60
N GLY A 146 -8.01 -18.72 -12.47
CA GLY A 146 -8.60 -18.38 -11.18
C GLY A 146 -8.27 -16.93 -10.77
N ASN A 147 -9.26 -16.25 -10.17
CA ASN A 147 -9.07 -14.85 -9.75
C ASN A 147 -8.19 -14.77 -8.50
N ASP A 148 -6.91 -14.46 -8.67
CA ASP A 148 -6.02 -14.10 -7.56
C ASP A 148 -6.27 -12.65 -7.11
N TYR A 149 -7.33 -12.46 -6.32
CA TYR A 149 -7.69 -11.14 -5.82
C TYR A 149 -6.55 -10.49 -5.01
N SER A 150 -5.81 -11.26 -4.23
CA SER A 150 -4.70 -10.72 -3.43
C SER A 150 -3.62 -10.13 -4.32
N PHE A 151 -3.30 -10.80 -5.42
CA PHE A 151 -2.35 -10.29 -6.42
C PHE A 151 -2.93 -9.10 -7.20
N PHE A 152 -4.11 -9.26 -7.82
CA PHE A 152 -4.67 -8.24 -8.70
C PHE A 152 -5.00 -6.94 -7.99
N VAL A 153 -5.63 -6.99 -6.82
CA VAL A 153 -5.92 -5.78 -6.05
C VAL A 153 -4.62 -5.12 -5.58
N THR A 154 -3.59 -5.90 -5.21
CA THR A 154 -2.27 -5.35 -4.88
C THR A 154 -1.67 -4.59 -6.08
N VAL A 155 -1.69 -5.18 -7.28
CA VAL A 155 -1.20 -4.51 -8.51
C VAL A 155 -1.97 -3.22 -8.77
N HIS A 156 -3.30 -3.26 -8.66
CA HIS A 156 -4.18 -2.10 -8.85
C HIS A 156 -3.83 -0.96 -7.89
N GLU A 157 -3.77 -1.23 -6.60
CA GLU A 157 -3.47 -0.21 -5.59
C GLU A 157 -2.05 0.36 -5.72
N VAL A 158 -1.09 -0.47 -6.10
CA VAL A 158 0.28 0.00 -6.37
C VAL A 158 0.32 0.88 -7.62
N ALA A 159 -0.44 0.57 -8.66
CA ALA A 159 -0.52 1.40 -9.87
C ALA A 159 -1.06 2.81 -9.57
N HIS A 160 -1.93 2.97 -8.59
CA HIS A 160 -2.38 4.27 -8.08
C HIS A 160 -1.25 5.14 -7.53
N GLN A 161 -0.07 4.59 -7.21
CA GLN A 161 1.10 5.41 -6.87
C GLN A 161 1.55 6.29 -8.04
N TRP A 162 1.21 5.92 -9.29
CA TRP A 162 1.34 6.73 -10.50
C TRP A 162 0.04 7.46 -10.83
N TRP A 163 -1.07 6.72 -10.95
CA TRP A 163 -2.38 7.23 -11.38
C TRP A 163 -3.24 7.64 -10.18
N ALA A 164 -2.95 8.72 -9.57
CA ALA A 164 -3.54 9.51 -8.51
C ALA A 164 -2.48 10.25 -7.69
N HIS A 165 -1.27 9.70 -7.54
CA HIS A 165 -0.25 10.29 -6.66
C HIS A 165 0.90 10.97 -7.40
N GLN A 166 1.24 10.55 -8.62
CA GLN A 166 2.15 11.28 -9.51
C GLN A 166 1.36 12.09 -10.56
N VAL A 167 0.41 11.46 -11.23
CA VAL A 167 -0.50 12.11 -12.18
C VAL A 167 -1.83 12.33 -11.48
N ILE A 168 -2.06 13.56 -11.08
CA ILE A 168 -3.26 13.94 -10.34
C ILE A 168 -4.30 14.43 -11.34
N GLY A 169 -5.50 13.83 -11.28
CA GLY A 169 -6.63 14.26 -12.11
C GLY A 169 -7.06 15.69 -11.80
N ALA A 170 -7.50 16.42 -12.81
CA ALA A 170 -8.14 17.71 -12.60
C ALA A 170 -9.45 17.54 -11.80
N ASP A 171 -9.85 18.58 -11.09
CA ASP A 171 -11.12 18.59 -10.36
C ASP A 171 -12.30 18.76 -11.35
N VAL A 172 -12.56 17.71 -12.12
CA VAL A 172 -13.62 17.62 -13.13
C VAL A 172 -14.30 16.27 -13.08
N LEU A 173 -15.55 16.22 -13.57
CA LEU A 173 -16.28 14.95 -13.72
C LEU A 173 -15.49 13.97 -14.59
N GLY A 174 -15.34 12.74 -14.14
CA GLY A 174 -14.66 11.67 -14.86
C GLY A 174 -13.16 11.51 -14.55
N SER A 175 -12.54 12.40 -13.77
CA SER A 175 -11.12 12.25 -13.41
C SER A 175 -10.84 10.97 -12.63
N THR A 176 -11.73 10.61 -11.72
CA THR A 176 -11.63 9.35 -10.97
C THR A 176 -11.72 8.12 -11.88
N MET A 177 -12.63 8.15 -12.89
CA MET A 177 -12.74 7.06 -13.85
C MET A 177 -11.43 6.84 -14.63
N LEU A 178 -10.71 7.91 -14.96
CA LEU A 178 -9.42 7.79 -15.64
C LEU A 178 -8.35 7.15 -14.75
N SER A 179 -8.24 7.57 -13.48
CA SER A 179 -7.27 6.97 -12.57
C SER A 179 -7.57 5.51 -12.28
N GLU A 180 -8.84 5.14 -12.10
CA GLU A 180 -9.27 3.75 -11.92
C GLU A 180 -8.98 2.90 -13.17
N SER A 181 -9.36 3.39 -14.36
CA SER A 181 -9.15 2.66 -15.61
C SER A 181 -7.68 2.44 -15.94
N LEU A 182 -6.81 3.41 -15.63
CA LEU A 182 -5.38 3.31 -15.86
C LEU A 182 -4.67 2.43 -14.83
N SER A 183 -5.28 2.21 -13.67
CA SER A 183 -4.77 1.32 -12.62
C SER A 183 -5.23 -0.13 -12.81
N VAL A 184 -6.16 -0.41 -13.73
CA VAL A 184 -6.57 -1.79 -14.03
C VAL A 184 -5.45 -2.49 -14.81
N PRO A 185 -4.97 -3.66 -14.36
CA PRO A 185 -4.07 -4.49 -15.13
C PRO A 185 -4.74 -4.90 -16.45
N ASN A 186 -4.21 -4.46 -17.57
CA ASN A 186 -4.82 -4.66 -18.91
C ASN A 186 -4.78 -6.10 -19.40
N ASP A 187 -4.02 -6.99 -18.75
CA ASP A 187 -4.02 -8.43 -19.05
C ASP A 187 -3.32 -9.17 -17.91
N SER A 188 -3.93 -10.22 -17.41
CA SER A 188 -3.32 -11.12 -16.42
C SER A 188 -1.96 -11.68 -16.88
N ASN A 189 -1.73 -11.72 -18.19
CA ASN A 189 -0.51 -12.19 -18.83
C ASN A 189 0.63 -11.16 -18.89
N GLN A 190 0.40 -9.88 -18.61
CA GLN A 190 1.47 -8.87 -18.67
C GLN A 190 2.37 -8.84 -17.43
N TYR A 191 1.84 -9.28 -16.29
CA TYR A 191 2.56 -9.32 -15.01
C TYR A 191 3.12 -10.70 -14.67
N GLU A 192 2.79 -11.75 -15.44
CA GLU A 192 3.25 -13.12 -15.21
C GLU A 192 4.44 -13.55 -16.09
N LYS A 193 4.91 -12.67 -16.99
CA LYS A 193 6.05 -13.00 -17.85
C LYS A 193 7.34 -12.55 -17.17
N GLU A 194 7.82 -13.38 -16.21
CA GLU A 194 9.25 -13.72 -16.00
C GLU A 194 9.37 -14.80 -14.93
#